data_c2165d9c2ce03aee592b5903c07e2166
#
_entry.id   c2165d9c2ce03aee592b5903c07e2166
#
_cell.length_a   1.000
_cell.length_b   1.000
_cell.length_c   1.000
_cell.angle_alpha   90.00
_cell.angle_beta   90.00
_cell.angle_gamma   90.00
#
_symmetry.space_group_name_H-M   'P 1'
#
loop_
_entity.id
_entity.type
_entity.pdbx_description
1 polymer ?
#
loop_
_entity_poly.entity_id
_entity_poly.type
_entity_poly.pdbx_seq_one_letter_code
_entity_poly.pdbx_strand_id
1 'polypeptide(L)'
;SRKTRYNLNRSRQLLEKAVGSLEVQAFSADNCPHEIVERYFKMKTARYALRPEERSASSLFSGSRLPVSHVYVLKSNTSVLSIVLCAEQCETVSLVNLAYDDAFSKYSPGILLYLEVLRILEEKKKAILYLGSGDYPYKRLFHSLPFQYYVGDVHRVAP
;
A
#
# COMPACT_ATOMS: atom_id res chain seq x y z
N SER A 1 -7.52 18.04 -7.99
CA SER A 1 -8.37 18.81 -8.91
C SER A 1 -9.74 18.14 -9.12
N ARG A 2 -10.74 18.88 -9.62
CA ARG A 2 -12.08 18.32 -9.96
C ARG A 2 -11.97 17.18 -10.99
N LYS A 3 -11.11 17.33 -11.98
CA LYS A 3 -10.87 16.32 -13.02
C LYS A 3 -10.30 15.03 -12.43
N THR A 4 -9.35 15.13 -11.49
CA THR A 4 -8.76 13.97 -10.83
C THR A 4 -9.81 13.19 -10.04
N ARG A 5 -10.63 13.88 -9.24
CA ARG A 5 -11.73 13.24 -8.50
C ARG A 5 -12.72 12.55 -9.40
N TYR A 6 -13.13 13.21 -10.49
CA TYR A 6 -14.01 12.61 -11.49
C TYR A 6 -13.42 11.32 -12.08
N ASN A 7 -12.14 11.35 -12.51
CA ASN A 7 -11.48 10.19 -13.10
C ASN A 7 -11.38 9.02 -12.12
N LEU A 8 -11.05 9.29 -10.85
CA LEU A 8 -10.96 8.25 -9.81
C LEU A 8 -12.32 7.64 -9.50
N ASN A 9 -13.38 8.44 -9.39
CA ASN A 9 -14.75 7.94 -9.21
C ASN A 9 -15.19 7.10 -10.40
N ARG A 10 -14.87 7.53 -11.63
CA ARG A 10 -15.15 6.76 -12.84
C ARG A 10 -14.37 5.43 -12.85
N SER A 11 -13.09 5.43 -12.49
CA SER A 11 -12.28 4.21 -12.38
C SER A 11 -12.89 3.22 -11.38
N ARG A 12 -13.34 3.72 -10.22
CA ARG A 12 -14.02 2.90 -9.21
C ARG A 12 -15.30 2.27 -9.78
N GLN A 13 -16.18 3.06 -10.37
CA GLN A 13 -17.43 2.57 -10.97
C GLN A 13 -17.19 1.53 -12.08
N LEU A 14 -16.18 1.74 -12.92
CA LEU A 14 -15.81 0.79 -13.96
C LEU A 14 -15.25 -0.51 -13.38
N LEU A 15 -14.46 -0.42 -12.31
CA LEU A 15 -13.95 -1.59 -11.61
C LEU A 15 -15.10 -2.36 -10.95
N GLU A 16 -16.01 -1.67 -10.24
CA GLU A 16 -17.21 -2.28 -9.64
C GLU A 16 -18.11 -2.98 -10.66
N LYS A 17 -18.26 -2.41 -11.85
CA LYS A 17 -18.99 -3.07 -12.96
C LYS A 17 -18.28 -4.34 -13.46
N ALA A 18 -16.95 -4.38 -13.37
CA ALA A 18 -16.16 -5.52 -13.86
C ALA A 18 -16.08 -6.68 -12.85
N VAL A 19 -16.06 -6.38 -11.54
CA VAL A 19 -15.76 -7.39 -10.51
C VAL A 19 -16.80 -7.46 -9.38
N GLY A 20 -17.83 -6.65 -9.40
CA GLY A 20 -18.82 -6.51 -8.33
C GLY A 20 -18.44 -5.47 -7.29
N SER A 21 -19.12 -5.49 -6.15
CA SER A 21 -18.88 -4.54 -5.06
C SER A 21 -17.45 -4.60 -4.54
N LEU A 22 -16.92 -3.43 -4.21
CA LEU A 22 -15.58 -3.28 -3.64
C LEU A 22 -15.65 -3.13 -2.12
N GLU A 23 -14.77 -3.83 -1.42
CA GLU A 23 -14.62 -3.79 0.02
C GLU A 23 -13.15 -3.56 0.37
N VAL A 24 -12.89 -2.79 1.44
CA VAL A 24 -11.56 -2.67 2.02
C VAL A 24 -11.52 -3.40 3.34
N GLN A 25 -10.56 -4.32 3.47
CA GLN A 25 -10.27 -5.01 4.72
C GLN A 25 -8.93 -4.54 5.28
N ALA A 26 -8.85 -4.47 6.61
CA ALA A 26 -7.64 -4.11 7.33
C ALA A 26 -7.27 -5.23 8.29
N PHE A 27 -6.00 -5.59 8.30
CA PHE A 27 -5.43 -6.60 9.20
C PHE A 27 -4.23 -5.99 9.93
N SER A 28 -4.01 -6.40 11.19
CA SER A 28 -2.69 -6.24 11.80
C SER A 28 -1.71 -7.22 11.14
N ALA A 29 -0.42 -6.89 11.12
CA ALA A 29 0.60 -7.77 10.53
C ALA A 29 0.58 -9.18 11.14
N ASP A 30 0.38 -9.26 12.48
CA ASP A 30 0.37 -10.53 13.22
C ASP A 30 -0.86 -11.41 12.91
N ASN A 31 -1.96 -10.81 12.46
CA ASN A 31 -3.21 -11.50 12.14
C ASN A 31 -3.55 -11.48 10.64
N CYS A 32 -2.58 -11.15 9.79
CA CYS A 32 -2.80 -11.16 8.35
C CYS A 32 -2.94 -12.60 7.84
N PRO A 33 -4.06 -12.95 7.15
CA PRO A 33 -4.24 -14.28 6.61
C PRO A 33 -3.13 -14.67 5.64
N HIS A 34 -2.65 -15.91 5.72
CA HIS A 34 -1.57 -16.43 4.87
C HIS A 34 -1.89 -16.28 3.37
N GLU A 35 -3.13 -16.47 2.98
CA GLU A 35 -3.62 -16.31 1.61
C GLU A 35 -3.43 -14.88 1.07
N ILE A 36 -3.53 -13.85 1.92
CA ILE A 36 -3.27 -12.44 1.56
C ILE A 36 -1.78 -12.23 1.32
N VAL A 37 -0.93 -12.83 2.15
CA VAL A 37 0.53 -12.78 2.00
C VAL A 37 0.97 -13.45 0.69
N GLU A 38 0.45 -14.66 0.42
CA GLU A 38 0.72 -15.36 -0.85
C GLU A 38 0.24 -14.55 -2.06
N ARG A 39 -0.96 -13.97 -1.97
CA ARG A 39 -1.51 -13.15 -3.05
C ARG A 39 -0.66 -11.91 -3.30
N TYR A 40 -0.16 -11.25 -2.23
CA TYR A 40 0.78 -10.15 -2.35
C TYR A 40 2.02 -10.54 -3.14
N PHE A 41 2.68 -11.65 -2.78
CA PHE A 41 3.87 -12.11 -3.49
C PHE A 41 3.57 -12.49 -4.94
N LYS A 42 2.45 -13.14 -5.21
CA LYS A 42 2.01 -13.44 -6.58
C LYS A 42 1.89 -12.18 -7.43
N MET A 43 1.29 -11.11 -6.91
CA MET A 43 1.19 -9.83 -7.59
C MET A 43 2.56 -9.17 -7.79
N LYS A 44 3.45 -9.26 -6.79
CA LYS A 44 4.79 -8.69 -6.88
C LYS A 44 5.67 -9.43 -7.89
N THR A 45 5.67 -10.75 -7.85
CA THR A 45 6.49 -11.57 -8.76
C THR A 45 6.05 -11.48 -10.22
N ALA A 46 4.80 -11.17 -10.48
CA ALA A 46 4.33 -10.88 -11.83
C ALA A 46 5.03 -9.65 -12.46
N ARG A 47 5.55 -8.73 -11.63
CA ARG A 47 6.14 -7.46 -12.07
C ARG A 47 7.62 -7.32 -11.76
N TYR A 48 8.11 -8.00 -10.74
CA TYR A 48 9.49 -7.88 -10.26
C TYR A 48 10.09 -9.27 -10.05
N ALA A 49 11.35 -9.44 -10.45
CA ALA A 49 12.11 -10.64 -10.18
C ALA A 49 12.50 -10.64 -8.68
N LEU A 50 11.64 -11.17 -7.83
CA LEU A 50 11.94 -11.33 -6.40
C LEU A 50 12.77 -12.61 -6.19
N ARG A 51 13.80 -12.50 -5.36
CA ARG A 51 14.60 -13.65 -4.92
C ARG A 51 13.75 -14.55 -3.99
N PRO A 52 14.00 -15.88 -3.94
CA PRO A 52 13.24 -16.79 -3.11
C PRO A 52 13.16 -16.37 -1.63
N GLU A 53 14.27 -15.90 -1.06
CA GLU A 53 14.37 -15.41 0.32
C GLU A 53 13.52 -14.17 0.61
N GLU A 54 13.16 -13.41 -0.42
CA GLU A 54 12.31 -12.23 -0.31
C GLU A 54 10.81 -12.57 -0.29
N ARG A 55 10.45 -13.87 -0.45
CA ARG A 55 9.06 -14.34 -0.58
C ARG A 55 8.51 -14.98 0.70
N SER A 56 8.98 -14.56 1.85
CA SER A 56 8.48 -15.07 3.14
C SER A 56 7.68 -14.01 3.89
N ALA A 57 6.74 -14.44 4.73
CA ALA A 57 6.00 -13.53 5.61
C ALA A 57 6.95 -12.76 6.53
N SER A 58 8.01 -13.41 7.05
CA SER A 58 9.01 -12.76 7.88
C SER A 58 9.76 -11.67 7.12
N SER A 59 10.17 -11.92 5.86
CA SER A 59 10.81 -10.89 5.04
C SER A 59 9.87 -9.74 4.73
N LEU A 60 8.57 -10.02 4.56
CA LEU A 60 7.57 -9.01 4.28
C LEU A 60 7.35 -8.07 5.47
N PHE A 61 7.23 -8.63 6.68
CA PHE A 61 6.84 -7.87 7.87
C PHE A 61 8.05 -7.34 8.65
N SER A 62 9.19 -8.01 8.61
CA SER A 62 10.39 -7.65 9.39
C SER A 62 11.58 -7.20 8.54
N GLY A 63 11.58 -7.49 7.24
CA GLY A 63 12.71 -7.22 6.34
C GLY A 63 12.82 -5.78 5.85
N SER A 64 11.83 -4.93 6.13
CA SER A 64 11.88 -3.51 5.79
C SER A 64 12.52 -2.69 6.92
N ARG A 65 13.11 -1.52 6.59
CA ARG A 65 13.62 -0.56 7.61
C ARG A 65 12.53 -0.11 8.59
N LEU A 66 11.26 -0.20 8.19
CA LEU A 66 10.10 0.07 9.03
C LEU A 66 9.28 -1.22 9.12
N PRO A 67 9.09 -1.80 10.32
CA PRO A 67 8.29 -3.00 10.49
C PRO A 67 6.83 -2.72 10.07
N VAL A 68 6.30 -3.57 9.21
CA VAL A 68 4.89 -3.48 8.80
C VAL A 68 4.01 -3.77 10.01
N SER A 69 3.06 -2.90 10.28
CA SER A 69 2.08 -3.03 11.37
C SER A 69 0.67 -3.33 10.86
N HIS A 70 0.33 -2.84 9.66
CA HIS A 70 -0.99 -2.98 9.08
C HIS A 70 -0.94 -3.37 7.60
N VAL A 71 -1.90 -4.18 7.19
CA VAL A 71 -2.12 -4.61 5.81
C VAL A 71 -3.54 -4.20 5.41
N TYR A 72 -3.66 -3.38 4.38
CA TYR A 72 -4.95 -3.00 3.81
C TYR A 72 -5.14 -3.70 2.47
N VAL A 73 -6.33 -4.22 2.24
CA VAL A 73 -6.66 -5.03 1.07
C VAL A 73 -7.91 -4.48 0.41
N LEU A 74 -7.82 -4.12 -0.87
CA LEU A 74 -8.98 -3.87 -1.71
C LEU A 74 -9.38 -5.17 -2.40
N LYS A 75 -10.59 -5.63 -2.17
CA LYS A 75 -11.11 -6.85 -2.78
C LYS A 75 -12.52 -6.65 -3.34
N SER A 76 -12.90 -7.55 -4.21
CA SER A 76 -14.29 -7.82 -4.59
C SER A 76 -14.74 -9.14 -3.96
N ASN A 77 -15.99 -9.55 -4.24
CA ASN A 77 -16.50 -10.84 -3.78
C ASN A 77 -15.67 -12.04 -4.27
N THR A 78 -14.94 -11.90 -5.38
CA THR A 78 -14.24 -13.00 -6.04
C THR A 78 -12.72 -12.84 -6.09
N SER A 79 -12.19 -11.65 -5.84
CA SER A 79 -10.77 -11.38 -6.12
C SER A 79 -10.18 -10.31 -5.21
N VAL A 80 -8.93 -10.54 -4.80
CA VAL A 80 -8.08 -9.51 -4.20
C VAL A 80 -7.47 -8.69 -5.34
N LEU A 81 -7.69 -7.37 -5.32
CA LEU A 81 -7.35 -6.43 -6.40
C LEU A 81 -6.09 -5.63 -6.12
N SER A 82 -5.89 -5.23 -4.85
CA SER A 82 -4.65 -4.58 -4.41
C SER A 82 -4.43 -4.74 -2.91
N ILE A 83 -3.17 -4.65 -2.50
CA ILE A 83 -2.70 -4.81 -1.11
C ILE A 83 -1.68 -3.72 -0.82
N VAL A 84 -1.86 -3.01 0.28
CA VAL A 84 -0.95 -1.97 0.79
C VAL A 84 -0.42 -2.38 2.15
N LEU A 85 0.89 -2.29 2.31
CA LEU A 85 1.58 -2.52 3.57
C LEU A 85 1.92 -1.19 4.21
N CYS A 86 1.58 -1.01 5.47
CA CYS A 86 1.82 0.20 6.23
C CYS A 86 2.62 -0.09 7.50
N ALA A 87 3.51 0.83 7.85
CA ALA A 87 4.16 0.90 9.15
C ALA A 87 3.59 2.09 9.91
N GLU A 88 3.13 1.85 11.13
CA GLU A 88 2.59 2.89 11.99
C GLU A 88 3.55 3.18 13.15
N GLN A 89 3.88 4.47 13.32
CA GLN A 89 4.71 4.96 14.42
C GLN A 89 4.10 6.24 14.98
N CYS A 90 3.56 6.18 16.18
CA CYS A 90 2.84 7.30 16.79
C CYS A 90 1.72 7.84 15.89
N GLU A 91 1.82 9.10 15.48
CA GLU A 91 0.85 9.76 14.60
C GLU A 91 1.18 9.62 13.10
N THR A 92 2.32 8.99 12.78
CA THR A 92 2.78 8.83 11.40
C THR A 92 2.46 7.43 10.89
N VAL A 93 1.92 7.37 9.68
CA VAL A 93 1.75 6.12 8.94
C VAL A 93 2.58 6.19 7.67
N SER A 94 3.44 5.21 7.48
CA SER A 94 4.29 5.07 6.29
C SER A 94 3.72 4.02 5.35
N LEU A 95 3.51 4.34 4.10
CA LEU A 95 3.22 3.37 3.04
C LEU A 95 4.52 2.66 2.67
N VAL A 96 4.68 1.43 3.15
CA VAL A 96 5.91 0.64 2.96
C VAL A 96 5.96 0.06 1.55
N ASN A 97 4.86 -0.55 1.13
CA ASN A 97 4.81 -1.20 -0.18
C ASN A 97 3.37 -1.35 -0.69
N LEU A 98 3.25 -1.50 -2.01
CA LEU A 98 1.99 -1.73 -2.71
C LEU A 98 2.14 -2.87 -3.71
N ALA A 99 1.16 -3.75 -3.76
CA ALA A 99 0.96 -4.70 -4.85
C ALA A 99 -0.46 -4.55 -5.41
N TYR A 100 -0.64 -4.84 -6.70
CA TYR A 100 -1.97 -4.90 -7.32
C TYR A 100 -1.97 -5.89 -8.47
N ASP A 101 -3.16 -6.39 -8.80
CA ASP A 101 -3.37 -7.31 -9.90
C ASP A 101 -3.31 -6.55 -11.25
N ASP A 102 -2.38 -6.96 -12.11
CA ASP A 102 -2.17 -6.32 -13.41
C ASP A 102 -3.37 -6.45 -14.35
N ALA A 103 -4.18 -7.49 -14.20
CA ALA A 103 -5.41 -7.65 -14.98
C ALA A 103 -6.38 -6.45 -14.82
N PHE A 104 -6.28 -5.75 -13.68
CA PHE A 104 -7.12 -4.59 -13.36
C PHE A 104 -6.35 -3.25 -13.39
N SER A 105 -5.10 -3.22 -13.89
CA SER A 105 -4.24 -2.04 -13.90
C SER A 105 -4.88 -0.80 -14.52
N LYS A 106 -5.68 -0.98 -15.58
CA LYS A 106 -6.42 0.11 -16.26
C LYS A 106 -7.41 0.87 -15.35
N TYR A 107 -7.83 0.28 -14.25
CA TYR A 107 -8.71 0.89 -13.24
C TYR A 107 -7.97 1.49 -12.06
N SER A 108 -6.64 1.38 -12.03
CA SER A 108 -5.77 1.91 -10.96
C SER A 108 -6.15 1.45 -9.54
N PRO A 109 -6.30 0.12 -9.28
CA PRO A 109 -6.79 -0.38 -7.99
C PRO A 109 -5.89 -0.01 -6.82
N GLY A 110 -4.58 0.16 -7.05
CA GLY A 110 -3.65 0.63 -6.02
C GLY A 110 -3.92 2.08 -5.58
N ILE A 111 -4.28 2.97 -6.52
CA ILE A 111 -4.64 4.36 -6.18
C ILE A 111 -5.99 4.40 -5.47
N LEU A 112 -6.94 3.56 -5.87
CA LEU A 112 -8.24 3.45 -5.19
C LEU A 112 -8.05 2.98 -3.74
N LEU A 113 -7.20 1.99 -3.51
CA LEU A 113 -6.88 1.53 -2.15
C LEU A 113 -6.19 2.63 -1.33
N TYR A 114 -5.25 3.37 -1.90
CA TYR A 114 -4.63 4.50 -1.20
C TYR A 114 -5.64 5.55 -0.73
N LEU A 115 -6.66 5.87 -1.55
CA LEU A 115 -7.72 6.79 -1.16
C LEU A 115 -8.54 6.26 0.02
N GLU A 116 -8.84 4.97 0.03
CA GLU A 116 -9.59 4.37 1.14
C GLU A 116 -8.73 4.31 2.42
N VAL A 117 -7.44 4.00 2.31
CA VAL A 117 -6.51 4.07 3.44
C VAL A 117 -6.43 5.49 4.00
N LEU A 118 -6.35 6.52 3.14
CA LEU A 118 -6.38 7.92 3.59
C LEU A 118 -7.64 8.24 4.39
N ARG A 119 -8.81 7.78 3.97
CA ARG A 119 -10.08 7.99 4.71
C ARG A 119 -10.04 7.31 6.09
N ILE A 120 -9.58 6.05 6.13
CA ILE A 120 -9.43 5.30 7.38
C ILE A 120 -8.49 6.01 8.35
N LEU A 121 -7.38 6.57 7.84
CA LEU A 121 -6.40 7.27 8.66
C LEU A 121 -6.92 8.63 9.14
N GLU A 122 -7.71 9.34 8.32
CA GLU A 122 -8.39 10.56 8.72
C GLU A 122 -9.39 10.30 9.86
N GLU A 123 -10.19 9.23 9.77
CA GLU A 123 -11.10 8.80 10.84
C GLU A 123 -10.34 8.45 12.13
N LYS A 124 -9.15 7.84 12.01
CA LYS A 124 -8.24 7.53 13.13
C LYS A 124 -7.46 8.73 13.64
N LYS A 125 -7.67 9.93 13.06
CA LYS A 125 -6.96 11.18 13.41
C LYS A 125 -5.44 11.07 13.32
N LYS A 126 -4.91 10.30 12.34
CA LYS A 126 -3.47 10.26 12.07
C LYS A 126 -3.02 11.53 11.39
N ALA A 127 -1.95 12.14 11.91
CA ALA A 127 -1.53 13.47 11.47
C ALA A 127 -0.71 13.43 10.17
N ILE A 128 0.08 12.38 9.95
CA ILE A 128 1.05 12.31 8.86
C ILE A 128 0.92 10.99 8.11
N LEU A 129 0.79 11.08 6.78
CA LEU A 129 0.93 9.95 5.88
C LEU A 129 2.18 10.12 5.01
N TYR A 130 3.18 9.27 5.22
CA TYR A 130 4.37 9.22 4.39
C TYR A 130 4.19 8.25 3.22
N LEU A 131 4.27 8.77 1.99
CA LEU A 131 4.02 8.02 0.75
C LEU A 131 5.25 7.24 0.24
N GLY A 132 6.27 7.07 1.06
CA GLY A 132 7.51 6.41 0.68
C GLY A 132 8.46 7.29 -0.15
N SER A 133 9.66 6.76 -0.45
CA SER A 133 10.69 7.45 -1.23
C SER A 133 10.35 7.50 -2.74
N GLY A 134 11.07 8.35 -3.47
CA GLY A 134 10.98 8.53 -4.93
C GLY A 134 9.86 9.48 -5.38
N ASP A 135 10.07 10.13 -6.51
CA ASP A 135 9.10 11.05 -7.14
C ASP A 135 8.27 10.29 -8.19
N TYR A 136 7.18 9.70 -7.74
CA TYR A 136 6.24 9.02 -8.63
C TYR A 136 5.04 9.93 -8.94
N PRO A 137 4.57 9.95 -10.20
CA PRO A 137 3.45 10.83 -10.62
C PRO A 137 2.18 10.69 -9.77
N TYR A 138 1.87 9.49 -9.28
CA TYR A 138 0.69 9.26 -8.46
C TYR A 138 0.71 10.03 -7.13
N LYS A 139 1.89 10.29 -6.55
CA LYS A 139 2.01 11.05 -5.28
C LYS A 139 1.49 12.48 -5.42
N ARG A 140 1.68 13.07 -6.60
CA ARG A 140 1.16 14.41 -6.91
C ARG A 140 -0.38 14.46 -6.93
N LEU A 141 -1.06 13.31 -7.16
CA LEU A 141 -2.52 13.23 -7.08
C LEU A 141 -3.05 13.51 -5.67
N PHE A 142 -2.26 13.21 -4.65
CA PHE A 142 -2.59 13.39 -3.24
C PHE A 142 -2.15 14.74 -2.67
N HIS A 143 -1.68 15.66 -3.52
CA HIS A 143 -1.12 16.96 -3.08
C HIS A 143 -0.03 16.80 -2.02
N SER A 144 0.79 15.74 -2.11
CA SER A 144 1.87 15.49 -1.17
C SER A 144 2.92 16.61 -1.21
N LEU A 145 3.46 16.95 -0.06
CA LEU A 145 4.58 17.87 0.07
C LEU A 145 5.88 17.06 -0.04
N PRO A 146 6.73 17.33 -1.04
CA PRO A 146 8.04 16.68 -1.13
C PRO A 146 8.98 17.25 -0.06
N PHE A 147 9.80 16.38 0.53
CA PHE A 147 10.92 16.78 1.39
C PHE A 147 12.14 15.91 1.09
N GLN A 148 13.32 16.46 1.35
CA GLN A 148 14.58 15.73 1.24
C GLN A 148 14.95 15.15 2.59
N TYR A 149 15.46 13.93 2.60
CA TYR A 149 16.03 13.30 3.79
C TYR A 149 17.30 12.56 3.42
N TYR A 150 18.18 12.43 4.39
CA TYR A 150 19.43 11.67 4.26
C TYR A 150 19.27 10.36 5.01
N VAL A 151 19.80 9.29 4.42
CA VAL A 151 19.84 7.97 5.05
C VAL A 151 21.28 7.67 5.37
N GLY A 152 21.55 7.31 6.61
CA GLY A 152 22.88 6.93 7.08
C GLY A 152 22.77 5.94 8.23
N ASP A 153 23.85 5.20 8.45
CA ASP A 153 23.97 4.30 9.59
C ASP A 153 24.75 5.01 10.71
N VAL A 154 24.22 4.92 11.92
CA VAL A 154 24.90 5.40 13.11
C VAL A 154 25.55 4.22 13.80
N HIS A 155 26.89 4.18 13.79
CA HIS A 155 27.64 3.18 14.50
C HIS A 155 28.09 3.74 15.86
N ARG A 156 27.83 2.98 16.92
CA ARG A 156 28.40 3.28 18.22
C ARG A 156 29.89 2.92 18.18
N VAL A 157 30.78 3.91 18.22
CA VAL A 157 32.18 3.66 18.42
C VAL A 157 32.35 3.23 19.89
N ALA A 158 32.81 2.01 20.11
CA ALA A 158 33.14 1.58 21.45
C ALA A 158 34.29 2.45 21.99
N PRO A 159 34.32 2.81 23.29
CA PRO A 159 35.37 3.59 23.91
C PRO A 159 36.68 2.85 23.93
#